data_44bd13c9f11dcc964cd815055d5b3f3c
#
_entry.id   44bd13c9f11dcc964cd815055d5b3f3c
#
_cell.length_a   1.000
_cell.length_b   1.000
_cell.length_c   1.000
_cell.angle_alpha   90.00
_cell.angle_beta   90.00
_cell.angle_gamma   90.00
#
_symmetry.space_group_name_H-M   'P 1'
#
loop_
_entity.id
_entity.type
_entity.pdbx_description
1 polymer ?
#
loop_
_entity_poly.entity_id
_entity_poly.type
_entity_poly.pdbx_seq_one_letter_code
_entity_poly.pdbx_strand_id
1 'polypeptide(L)'
;MLSPVLQELITLFESNQHLILNPPIYYLSALKGILDSLHLAGLYQEMPFFIDRLRKMQQGDYATEFLLEINASIYQYEQVSYINTGKFEIALELSGNYEDHLFKKIGLLRLETQLKLYLNTAILYLCLEEPIGGFRIRC
;
A
#
# COMPACT_ATOMS: atom_id res chain seq x y z
N MET A 1 -7.76 6.47 20.75
CA MET A 1 -7.83 5.91 19.39
C MET A 1 -6.93 6.69 18.44
N LEU A 2 -6.14 5.96 17.68
CA LEU A 2 -5.19 6.56 16.73
C LEU A 2 -5.88 7.17 15.51
N SER A 3 -6.98 6.55 15.05
CA SER A 3 -7.68 6.90 13.82
C SER A 3 -8.19 8.35 13.76
N PRO A 4 -8.83 8.93 14.80
CA PRO A 4 -9.29 10.32 14.73
C PRO A 4 -8.17 11.32 14.51
N VAL A 5 -7.01 11.09 15.12
CA VAL A 5 -5.82 11.96 14.96
C VAL A 5 -5.29 11.87 13.54
N LEU A 6 -5.22 10.66 12.99
CA LEU A 6 -4.74 10.44 11.62
C LEU A 6 -5.71 11.03 10.59
N GLN A 7 -7.01 10.90 10.83
CA GLN A 7 -8.02 11.51 9.97
C GLN A 7 -7.94 13.03 9.99
N GLU A 8 -7.71 13.61 11.17
CA GLU A 8 -7.51 15.06 11.30
C GLU A 8 -6.29 15.53 10.52
N LEU A 9 -5.18 14.80 10.58
CA LEU A 9 -3.99 15.10 9.80
C LEU A 9 -4.29 15.18 8.31
N ILE A 10 -5.01 14.20 7.78
CA ILE A 10 -5.39 14.18 6.37
C ILE A 10 -6.37 15.31 6.04
N THR A 11 -7.30 15.61 6.93
CA THR A 11 -8.22 16.73 6.77
C THR A 11 -7.47 18.06 6.66
N LEU A 12 -6.42 18.25 7.45
CA LEU A 12 -5.58 19.44 7.37
C LEU A 12 -4.89 19.55 6.00
N PHE A 13 -4.38 18.46 5.44
CA PHE A 13 -3.83 18.46 4.08
C PHE A 13 -4.91 18.81 3.06
N GLU A 14 -6.07 18.18 3.15
CA GLU A 14 -7.18 18.38 2.18
C GLU A 14 -7.74 19.80 2.25
N SER A 15 -7.72 20.44 3.42
CA SER A 15 -8.17 21.81 3.63
C SER A 15 -7.15 22.85 3.11
N ASN A 16 -5.93 22.42 2.85
CA ASN A 16 -4.85 23.26 2.35
C ASN A 16 -4.32 22.69 1.05
N GLN A 17 -5.05 22.92 -0.02
CA GLN A 17 -4.81 22.32 -1.34
C GLN A 17 -3.39 22.52 -1.85
N HIS A 18 -2.75 23.62 -1.52
CA HIS A 18 -1.37 23.90 -1.92
C HIS A 18 -0.38 22.86 -1.34
N LEU A 19 -0.70 22.25 -0.21
CA LEU A 19 0.12 21.19 0.39
C LEU A 19 0.00 19.86 -0.34
N ILE A 20 -1.13 19.64 -1.02
CA ILE A 20 -1.36 18.43 -1.82
C ILE A 20 -0.71 18.56 -3.19
N LEU A 21 -0.84 19.74 -3.79
CA LEU A 21 -0.49 19.93 -5.20
C LEU A 21 0.97 20.30 -5.42
N ASN A 22 1.65 20.89 -4.43
CA ASN A 22 2.99 21.43 -4.64
C ASN A 22 3.87 21.42 -3.36
N PRO A 23 4.80 20.46 -3.22
CA PRO A 23 4.92 19.26 -4.05
C PRO A 23 4.03 18.12 -3.55
N PRO A 24 3.42 17.35 -4.44
CA PRO A 24 2.50 16.27 -4.05
C PRO A 24 3.18 15.13 -3.30
N ILE A 25 4.51 15.05 -3.37
CA ILE A 25 5.28 14.01 -2.69
C ILE A 25 5.11 14.06 -1.17
N TYR A 26 4.90 15.23 -0.58
CA TYR A 26 4.69 15.34 0.87
C TYR A 26 3.35 14.74 1.29
N TYR A 27 2.31 14.94 0.50
CA TYR A 27 1.01 14.32 0.77
C TYR A 27 1.09 12.80 0.62
N LEU A 28 1.74 12.31 -0.44
CA LEU A 28 1.97 10.88 -0.64
C LEU A 28 2.76 10.29 0.54
N SER A 29 3.82 10.95 0.96
CA SER A 29 4.64 10.50 2.10
C SER A 29 3.84 10.45 3.40
N ALA A 30 2.97 11.43 3.64
CA ALA A 30 2.10 11.45 4.81
C ALA A 30 1.11 10.27 4.80
N LEU A 31 0.47 10.01 3.67
CA LEU A 31 -0.44 8.86 3.52
C LEU A 31 0.28 7.54 3.74
N LYS A 32 1.46 7.37 3.15
CA LYS A 32 2.27 6.16 3.33
C LYS A 32 2.70 5.97 4.78
N GLY A 33 3.12 7.04 5.44
CA GLY A 33 3.50 7.00 6.85
C GLY A 33 2.35 6.59 7.75
N ILE A 34 1.14 7.09 7.49
CA ILE A 34 -0.06 6.70 8.21
C ILE A 34 -0.36 5.22 8.00
N LEU A 35 -0.33 4.76 6.75
CA LEU A 35 -0.60 3.36 6.42
C LEU A 35 0.44 2.41 7.03
N ASP A 36 1.70 2.79 7.03
CA ASP A 36 2.76 2.03 7.72
C ASP A 36 2.48 1.95 9.22
N SER A 37 2.04 3.04 9.83
CA SER A 37 1.71 3.08 11.27
C SER A 37 0.51 2.19 11.59
N LEU A 38 -0.52 2.20 10.76
CA LEU A 38 -1.69 1.34 10.92
C LEU A 38 -1.31 -0.14 10.79
N HIS A 39 -0.43 -0.46 9.85
CA HIS A 39 0.09 -1.82 9.68
C HIS A 39 0.84 -2.28 10.94
N LEU A 40 1.75 -1.47 11.45
CA LEU A 40 2.51 -1.79 12.67
C LEU A 40 1.60 -1.96 13.89
N ALA A 41 0.52 -1.19 13.97
CA ALA A 41 -0.45 -1.27 15.06
C ALA A 41 -1.49 -2.39 14.86
N GLY A 42 -1.51 -3.06 13.71
CA GLY A 42 -2.49 -4.09 13.40
C GLY A 42 -3.90 -3.55 13.12
N LEU A 43 -4.03 -2.28 12.79
CA LEU A 43 -5.32 -1.61 12.57
C LEU A 43 -5.73 -1.66 11.09
N TYR A 44 -5.81 -2.87 10.54
CA TYR A 44 -6.08 -3.08 9.11
C TYR A 44 -7.45 -2.60 8.66
N GLN A 45 -8.43 -2.58 9.56
CA GLN A 45 -9.79 -2.12 9.24
C GLN A 45 -9.85 -0.61 8.95
N GLU A 46 -8.87 0.14 9.39
CA GLU A 46 -8.80 1.59 9.16
C GLU A 46 -8.02 1.96 7.90
N MET A 47 -7.30 1.02 7.32
CA MET A 47 -6.49 1.27 6.13
C MET A 47 -7.31 1.68 4.89
N PRO A 48 -8.51 1.12 4.62
CA PRO A 48 -9.27 1.49 3.43
C PRO A 48 -9.57 2.99 3.30
N PHE A 49 -9.78 3.69 4.40
CA PHE A 49 -10.00 5.13 4.39
C PHE A 49 -8.82 5.89 3.74
N PHE A 50 -7.60 5.50 4.09
CA PHE A 50 -6.38 6.14 3.59
C PHE A 50 -5.99 5.64 2.21
N ILE A 51 -6.22 4.36 1.91
CA ILE A 51 -6.01 3.80 0.57
C ILE A 51 -6.91 4.51 -0.44
N ASP A 52 -8.13 4.85 -0.05
CA ASP A 52 -9.05 5.61 -0.91
C ASP A 52 -8.46 6.97 -1.30
N ARG A 53 -7.73 7.63 -0.41
CA ARG A 53 -7.02 8.88 -0.71
C ARG A 53 -5.91 8.68 -1.74
N LEU A 54 -5.21 7.55 -1.68
CA LEU A 54 -4.24 7.19 -2.71
C LEU A 54 -4.93 7.01 -4.07
N ARG A 55 -6.09 6.38 -4.11
CA ARG A 55 -6.87 6.24 -5.35
C ARG A 55 -7.30 7.58 -5.92
N LYS A 56 -7.65 8.53 -5.07
CA LYS A 56 -7.96 9.89 -5.51
C LYS A 56 -6.75 10.58 -6.11
N MET A 57 -5.56 10.40 -5.51
CA MET A 57 -4.32 10.91 -6.10
C MET A 57 -4.04 10.30 -7.47
N GLN A 58 -4.37 9.03 -7.67
CA GLN A 58 -4.19 8.32 -8.93
C GLN A 58 -4.91 9.01 -10.10
N GLN A 59 -5.99 9.75 -9.81
CA GLN A 59 -6.75 10.50 -10.81
C GLN A 59 -6.10 11.85 -11.16
N GLY A 60 -5.05 12.23 -10.49
CA GLY A 60 -4.38 13.51 -10.69
C GLY A 60 -3.51 13.53 -11.94
N ASP A 61 -3.19 14.75 -12.39
CA ASP A 61 -2.30 14.97 -13.52
C ASP A 61 -0.85 15.07 -13.01
N TYR A 62 -0.21 13.94 -12.91
CA TYR A 62 1.17 13.82 -12.41
C TYR A 62 2.07 13.16 -13.45
N ALA A 63 3.38 13.30 -13.25
CA ALA A 63 4.37 12.59 -14.06
C ALA A 63 4.17 11.07 -13.96
N THR A 64 4.51 10.35 -15.03
CA THR A 64 4.31 8.89 -15.12
C THR A 64 4.96 8.14 -13.98
N GLU A 65 6.20 8.52 -13.61
CA GLU A 65 6.91 7.85 -12.50
C GLU A 65 6.22 8.09 -11.16
N PHE A 66 5.65 9.27 -10.95
CA PHE A 66 4.91 9.56 -9.72
C PHE A 66 3.60 8.77 -9.65
N LEU A 67 2.87 8.68 -10.77
CA LEU A 67 1.67 7.84 -10.87
C LEU A 67 2.00 6.37 -10.61
N LEU A 68 3.15 5.90 -11.11
CA LEU A 68 3.60 4.54 -10.87
C LEU A 68 3.86 4.28 -9.37
N GLU A 69 4.45 5.24 -8.67
CA GLU A 69 4.65 5.15 -7.21
C GLU A 69 3.32 5.12 -6.46
N ILE A 70 2.33 5.91 -6.87
CA ILE A 70 1.00 5.87 -6.30
C ILE A 70 0.36 4.50 -6.50
N ASN A 71 0.42 3.97 -7.71
CA ASN A 71 -0.13 2.65 -8.04
C ASN A 71 0.53 1.53 -7.23
N ALA A 72 1.84 1.58 -7.11
CA ALA A 72 2.61 0.62 -6.32
C ALA A 72 2.24 0.71 -4.84
N SER A 73 1.99 1.91 -4.33
CA SER A 73 1.59 2.12 -2.94
C SER A 73 0.19 1.54 -2.67
N ILE A 74 -0.76 1.77 -3.56
CA ILE A 74 -2.11 1.19 -3.44
C ILE A 74 -2.01 -0.34 -3.38
N TYR A 75 -1.30 -0.94 -4.33
CA TYR A 75 -1.11 -2.38 -4.39
C TYR A 75 -0.46 -2.91 -3.10
N GLN A 76 0.61 -2.28 -2.67
CA GLN A 76 1.35 -2.69 -1.47
C GLN A 76 0.47 -2.72 -0.23
N TYR A 77 -0.29 -1.67 0.03
CA TYR A 77 -1.09 -1.57 1.25
C TYR A 77 -2.35 -2.43 1.20
N GLU A 78 -2.97 -2.59 0.04
CA GLU A 78 -4.06 -3.55 -0.13
C GLU A 78 -3.57 -4.97 0.11
N GLN A 79 -2.41 -5.32 -0.45
CA GLN A 79 -1.81 -6.64 -0.30
C GLN A 79 -1.52 -6.94 1.18
N VAL A 80 -0.89 -6.00 1.88
CA VAL A 80 -0.61 -6.12 3.32
C VAL A 80 -1.91 -6.33 4.11
N SER A 81 -2.94 -5.56 3.81
CA SER A 81 -4.23 -5.67 4.48
C SER A 81 -4.86 -7.05 4.26
N TYR A 82 -4.90 -7.53 3.04
CA TYR A 82 -5.50 -8.83 2.72
C TYR A 82 -4.73 -9.99 3.34
N ILE A 83 -3.40 -9.97 3.27
CA ILE A 83 -2.55 -11.01 3.87
C ILE A 83 -2.79 -11.08 5.38
N ASN A 84 -2.79 -9.93 6.05
CA ASN A 84 -2.89 -9.86 7.51
C ASN A 84 -4.30 -10.08 8.05
N THR A 85 -5.31 -10.04 7.20
CA THR A 85 -6.69 -10.37 7.54
C THR A 85 -7.11 -11.76 7.06
N GLY A 86 -6.16 -12.55 6.55
CA GLY A 86 -6.40 -13.93 6.12
C GLY A 86 -7.10 -14.08 4.78
N LYS A 87 -7.19 -13.00 4.00
CA LYS A 87 -7.86 -13.00 2.68
C LYS A 87 -6.85 -13.30 1.57
N PHE A 88 -6.25 -14.49 1.63
CA PHE A 88 -5.14 -14.87 0.74
C PHE A 88 -5.57 -15.01 -0.72
N GLU A 89 -6.78 -15.49 -0.98
CA GLU A 89 -7.27 -15.64 -2.35
C GLU A 89 -7.45 -14.29 -3.03
N ILE A 90 -7.98 -13.30 -2.31
CA ILE A 90 -8.11 -11.93 -2.81
C ILE A 90 -6.72 -11.32 -3.04
N ALA A 91 -5.79 -11.55 -2.13
CA ALA A 91 -4.40 -11.08 -2.26
C ALA A 91 -3.72 -11.69 -3.49
N LEU A 92 -3.94 -12.97 -3.76
CA LEU A 92 -3.39 -13.66 -4.93
C LEU A 92 -3.98 -13.11 -6.24
N GLU A 93 -5.28 -12.90 -6.28
CA GLU A 93 -5.95 -12.31 -7.44
C GLU A 93 -5.43 -10.89 -7.71
N LEU A 94 -5.27 -10.09 -6.66
CA LEU A 94 -4.70 -8.75 -6.76
C LEU A 94 -3.28 -8.79 -7.32
N SER A 95 -2.45 -9.74 -6.87
CA SER A 95 -1.10 -9.96 -7.38
C SER A 95 -1.11 -10.21 -8.89
N GLY A 96 -2.00 -11.10 -9.37
CA GLY A 96 -2.15 -11.38 -10.79
C GLY A 96 -2.52 -10.16 -11.61
N ASN A 97 -3.42 -9.32 -11.10
CA ASN A 97 -3.86 -8.11 -11.78
C ASN A 97 -2.76 -7.06 -11.94
N TYR A 98 -1.83 -6.98 -10.99
CA TYR A 98 -0.76 -5.99 -11.00
C TYR A 98 0.56 -6.49 -11.55
N GLU A 99 0.73 -7.81 -11.69
CA GLU A 99 2.00 -8.43 -12.10
C GLU A 99 2.53 -7.84 -13.41
N ASP A 100 1.67 -7.71 -14.42
CA ASP A 100 2.07 -7.22 -15.73
C ASP A 100 2.39 -5.72 -15.75
N HIS A 101 1.78 -4.95 -14.87
CA HIS A 101 1.93 -3.49 -14.88
C HIS A 101 3.04 -3.00 -13.96
N LEU A 102 3.09 -3.50 -12.73
CA LEU A 102 4.04 -3.03 -11.73
C LEU A 102 5.38 -3.74 -11.82
N PHE A 103 5.38 -5.07 -11.91
CA PHE A 103 6.64 -5.82 -11.85
C PHE A 103 7.48 -5.65 -13.11
N LYS A 104 6.88 -5.43 -14.27
CA LYS A 104 7.62 -5.10 -15.51
C LYS A 104 8.31 -3.75 -15.44
N LYS A 105 7.77 -2.82 -14.66
CA LYS A 105 8.30 -1.46 -14.50
C LYS A 105 8.93 -1.24 -13.13
N ILE A 106 9.21 -2.31 -12.41
CA ILE A 106 9.64 -2.22 -11.01
C ILE A 106 10.95 -1.42 -10.86
N GLY A 107 11.82 -1.48 -11.85
CA GLY A 107 13.07 -0.71 -11.85
C GLY A 107 12.90 0.81 -11.87
N LEU A 108 11.72 1.31 -12.22
CA LEU A 108 11.38 2.73 -12.20
C LEU A 108 10.91 3.21 -10.83
N LEU A 109 10.64 2.28 -9.91
CA LEU A 109 10.20 2.59 -8.56
C LEU A 109 11.40 2.85 -7.65
N ARG A 110 11.15 3.53 -6.54
CA ARG A 110 12.13 3.68 -5.48
C ARG A 110 12.54 2.31 -4.95
N LEU A 111 13.80 2.16 -4.58
CA LEU A 111 14.31 0.88 -4.06
C LEU A 111 13.49 0.37 -2.87
N GLU A 112 13.12 1.25 -1.97
CA GLU A 112 12.28 0.92 -0.81
C GLU A 112 10.94 0.29 -1.26
N THR A 113 10.29 0.88 -2.26
CA THR A 113 9.04 0.36 -2.82
C THR A 113 9.26 -1.00 -3.47
N GLN A 114 10.34 -1.17 -4.24
CA GLN A 114 10.69 -2.45 -4.84
C GLN A 114 10.84 -3.55 -3.79
N LEU A 115 11.58 -3.26 -2.72
CA LEU A 115 11.82 -4.22 -1.63
C LEU A 115 10.51 -4.61 -0.95
N LYS A 116 9.63 -3.66 -0.69
CA LYS A 116 8.33 -3.93 -0.06
C LYS A 116 7.43 -4.79 -0.96
N LEU A 117 7.42 -4.53 -2.26
CA LEU A 117 6.62 -5.32 -3.21
C LEU A 117 7.12 -6.77 -3.28
N TYR A 118 8.43 -6.97 -3.36
CA TYR A 118 9.00 -8.31 -3.36
C TYR A 118 8.75 -9.05 -2.05
N LEU A 119 8.92 -8.34 -0.93
CA LEU A 119 8.68 -8.93 0.39
C LEU A 119 7.22 -9.37 0.56
N ASN A 120 6.28 -8.52 0.21
CA ASN A 120 4.85 -8.85 0.30
C ASN A 120 4.50 -10.04 -0.59
N THR A 121 5.04 -10.10 -1.79
CA THR A 121 4.83 -11.21 -2.69
C THR A 121 5.40 -12.51 -2.11
N ALA A 122 6.60 -12.46 -1.56
CA ALA A 122 7.23 -13.62 -0.92
C ALA A 122 6.39 -14.12 0.27
N ILE A 123 5.93 -13.20 1.11
CA ILE A 123 5.06 -13.55 2.26
C ILE A 123 3.78 -14.20 1.77
N LEU A 124 3.14 -13.67 0.74
CA LEU A 124 1.92 -14.24 0.19
C LEU A 124 2.12 -15.69 -0.27
N TYR A 125 3.19 -15.96 -1.01
CA TYR A 125 3.48 -17.32 -1.46
C TYR A 125 3.78 -18.26 -0.30
N LEU A 126 4.50 -17.80 0.71
CA LEU A 126 4.75 -18.60 1.92
C LEU A 126 3.45 -18.94 2.66
N CYS A 127 2.51 -17.99 2.72
CA CYS A 127 1.22 -18.21 3.37
C CYS A 127 0.32 -19.20 2.61
N LEU A 128 0.50 -19.30 1.28
CA LEU A 128 -0.30 -20.18 0.42
C LEU A 128 0.30 -21.58 0.29
N GLU A 129 1.59 -21.76 0.58
CA GLU A 129 2.24 -23.06 0.50
C GLU A 129 1.75 -24.00 1.59
N GLU A 130 1.58 -25.29 1.21
CA GLU A 130 1.29 -26.32 2.19
C GLU A 130 2.50 -26.56 3.12
N PRO A 131 2.25 -26.88 4.40
CA PRO A 131 3.33 -27.11 5.32
C PRO A 131 4.18 -28.31 4.91
N ILE A 132 5.50 -28.12 4.84
CA ILE A 132 6.46 -29.18 4.58
C ILE A 132 6.94 -29.71 5.94
N GLY A 133 6.79 -31.03 6.16
CA GLY A 133 7.26 -31.66 7.37
C GLY A 133 6.57 -31.18 8.64
N GLY A 134 5.32 -30.72 8.57
CA GLY A 134 4.57 -30.20 9.70
C GLY A 134 4.89 -28.75 10.07
N PHE A 135 5.76 -28.10 9.32
CA PHE A 135 6.08 -26.68 9.51
C PHE A 135 5.04 -25.80 8.84
N ARG A 136 4.46 -24.88 9.61
CA ARG A 136 3.58 -23.84 9.12
C ARG A 136 4.13 -22.49 9.48
N ILE A 137 4.27 -21.62 8.47
CA ILE A 137 4.55 -20.22 8.71
C ILE A 137 3.22 -19.55 9.05
N ARG A 138 3.19 -18.85 10.19
CA ARG A 138 2.02 -18.06 10.59
C ARG A 138 2.04 -16.74 9.81
N CYS A 139 0.97 -16.51 9.14
CA CYS A 139 0.75 -15.24 8.45
C CYS A 139 -0.30 -14.41 9.16
#